data_49d91ff4f3c7efb6c96298beb48cbf80
#
_entry.id   49d91ff4f3c7efb6c96298beb48cbf80
#
_cell.length_a   1.000
_cell.length_b   1.000
_cell.length_c   1.000
_cell.angle_alpha   90.00
_cell.angle_beta   90.00
_cell.angle_gamma   90.00
#
_symmetry.space_group_name_H-M   'P 1'
#
loop_
_entity.id
_entity.type
_entity.pdbx_description
1 polymer ?
#
loop_
_entity_poly.entity_id
_entity_poly.type
_entity_poly.pdbx_seq_one_letter_code
_entity_poly.pdbx_strand_id
1 'polypeptide(L)'
;MQVSVTDEAMKLINLYRSTDPTSPYLLRFLDGKLGGEVVYREYCRQLRILNYGLLKLASYSGLKVLKVSSYTARHTWATLAKYCQIPEEMISEGLGHSSLEVTRTYLKSFEGGEMAKANQMIIDYIYSGKKTMWSRA
;
A
#
# COMPACT_ATOMS: atom_id res chain seq x y z
N MET A 1 -1.46 15.50 2.31
CA MET A 1 -0.46 14.51 1.82
C MET A 1 -0.30 14.70 0.33
N GLN A 2 0.92 14.89 -0.17
CA GLN A 2 1.25 14.85 -1.61
C GLN A 2 1.91 13.51 -1.90
N VAL A 3 1.48 12.86 -2.98
CA VAL A 3 2.05 11.57 -3.42
C VAL A 3 2.59 11.74 -4.82
N SER A 4 3.88 11.44 -5.00
CA SER A 4 4.48 11.38 -6.32
C SER A 4 3.99 10.12 -7.03
N VAL A 5 3.50 10.29 -8.26
CA VAL A 5 2.97 9.18 -9.06
C VAL A 5 4.08 8.69 -9.99
N THR A 6 4.37 7.38 -9.95
CA THR A 6 5.33 6.76 -10.87
C THR A 6 4.75 6.63 -12.28
N ASP A 7 5.61 6.46 -13.28
CA ASP A 7 5.18 6.31 -14.68
C ASP A 7 4.26 5.10 -14.88
N GLU A 8 4.52 3.99 -14.16
CA GLU A 8 3.70 2.78 -14.19
C GLU A 8 2.30 3.05 -13.62
N ALA A 9 2.23 3.75 -12.49
CA ALA A 9 0.96 4.13 -11.89
C ALA A 9 0.20 5.12 -12.79
N MET A 10 0.91 6.06 -13.44
CA MET A 10 0.30 7.01 -14.35
C MET A 10 -0.31 6.33 -15.58
N LYS A 11 0.32 5.28 -16.12
CA LYS A 11 -0.27 4.46 -17.20
C LYS A 11 -1.60 3.84 -16.78
N LEU A 12 -1.67 3.26 -15.58
CA LEU A 12 -2.90 2.68 -15.04
C LEU A 12 -3.97 3.76 -14.79
N ILE A 13 -3.59 4.89 -14.20
CA ILE A 13 -4.49 6.02 -13.97
C ILE A 13 -5.09 6.47 -15.30
N ASN A 14 -4.29 6.69 -16.33
CA ASN A 14 -4.77 7.14 -17.63
C ASN A 14 -5.73 6.16 -18.31
N LEU A 15 -5.58 4.85 -18.04
CA LEU A 15 -6.48 3.81 -18.56
C LEU A 15 -7.87 3.85 -17.90
N TYR A 16 -7.93 4.20 -16.61
CA TYR A 16 -9.16 4.08 -15.80
C TYR A 16 -9.71 5.42 -15.30
N ARG A 17 -9.01 6.54 -15.58
CA ARG A 17 -9.44 7.86 -15.11
C ARG A 17 -10.81 8.26 -15.63
N SER A 18 -11.48 9.15 -14.92
CA SER A 18 -12.72 9.77 -15.36
C SER A 18 -12.50 10.56 -16.64
N THR A 19 -13.43 10.45 -17.58
CA THR A 19 -13.49 11.27 -18.80
C THR A 19 -14.27 12.56 -18.59
N ASP A 20 -14.96 12.69 -17.46
CA ASP A 20 -15.66 13.92 -17.08
C ASP A 20 -14.65 14.87 -16.39
N PRO A 21 -14.31 16.02 -17.02
CA PRO A 21 -13.36 16.97 -16.46
C PRO A 21 -13.90 17.69 -15.21
N THR A 22 -15.22 17.64 -14.98
CA THR A 22 -15.87 18.25 -13.81
C THR A 22 -15.97 17.30 -12.63
N SER A 23 -15.65 16.01 -12.82
CA SER A 23 -15.72 15.02 -11.76
C SER A 23 -14.64 15.29 -10.68
N PRO A 24 -15.01 15.36 -9.39
CA PRO A 24 -14.05 15.47 -8.30
C PRO A 24 -13.27 14.16 -8.05
N TYR A 25 -13.65 13.08 -8.75
CA TYR A 25 -13.04 11.75 -8.57
C TYR A 25 -12.10 11.42 -9.73
N LEU A 26 -10.92 10.92 -9.38
CA LEU A 26 -9.92 10.49 -10.35
C LEU A 26 -10.42 9.32 -11.21
N LEU A 27 -11.13 8.38 -10.62
CA LEU A 27 -11.60 7.16 -11.27
C LEU A 27 -13.12 7.21 -11.49
N ARG A 28 -13.59 6.49 -12.50
CA ARG A 28 -15.01 6.46 -12.93
C ARG A 28 -15.96 5.68 -12.00
N PHE A 29 -15.52 5.27 -10.82
CA PHE A 29 -16.31 4.43 -9.92
C PHE A 29 -17.42 5.18 -9.19
N LEU A 30 -17.29 6.50 -9.08
CA LEU A 30 -18.28 7.35 -8.43
C LEU A 30 -18.77 8.43 -9.39
N ASP A 31 -20.06 8.75 -9.32
CA ASP A 31 -20.63 9.88 -10.01
C ASP A 31 -20.35 11.17 -9.21
N GLY A 32 -19.66 12.12 -9.84
CA GLY A 32 -19.32 13.40 -9.22
C GLY A 32 -20.52 14.32 -8.95
N LYS A 33 -21.70 14.02 -9.51
CA LYS A 33 -22.95 14.76 -9.32
C LYS A 33 -23.72 14.35 -8.08
N LEU A 34 -23.40 13.16 -7.50
CA LEU A 34 -24.02 12.68 -6.29
C LEU A 34 -23.38 13.33 -5.07
N GLY A 35 -24.16 13.54 -4.02
CA GLY A 35 -23.70 14.15 -2.77
C GLY A 35 -24.11 13.37 -1.52
N GLY A 36 -23.43 13.66 -0.41
CA GLY A 36 -23.80 13.19 0.91
C GLY A 36 -23.87 11.67 1.05
N GLU A 37 -24.93 11.18 1.68
CA GLU A 37 -25.14 9.77 1.98
C GLU A 37 -25.24 8.88 0.73
N VAL A 38 -25.73 9.43 -0.39
CA VAL A 38 -25.90 8.69 -1.65
C VAL A 38 -24.52 8.30 -2.20
N VAL A 39 -23.55 9.20 -2.18
CA VAL A 39 -22.16 8.91 -2.58
C VAL A 39 -21.56 7.84 -1.69
N TYR A 40 -21.77 7.93 -0.38
CA TYR A 40 -21.24 6.93 0.56
C TYR A 40 -21.81 5.53 0.31
N ARG A 41 -23.10 5.43 0.06
CA ARG A 41 -23.74 4.15 -0.29
C ARG A 41 -23.22 3.58 -1.61
N GLU A 42 -23.04 4.45 -2.61
CA GLU A 42 -22.44 4.04 -3.89
C GLU A 42 -21.00 3.59 -3.73
N TYR A 43 -20.18 4.32 -2.98
CA TYR A 43 -18.83 3.90 -2.61
C TYR A 43 -18.80 2.51 -1.96
N CYS A 44 -19.65 2.26 -0.98
CA CYS A 44 -19.74 0.97 -0.32
C CYS A 44 -20.18 -0.15 -1.29
N ARG A 45 -21.06 0.17 -2.25
CA ARG A 45 -21.48 -0.76 -3.31
C ARG A 45 -20.31 -1.10 -4.24
N GLN A 46 -19.59 -0.11 -4.73
CA GLN A 46 -18.45 -0.29 -5.62
C GLN A 46 -17.33 -1.06 -4.94
N LEU A 47 -17.04 -0.79 -3.68
CA LEU A 47 -16.06 -1.51 -2.90
C LEU A 47 -16.40 -3.00 -2.74
N ARG A 48 -17.68 -3.33 -2.55
CA ARG A 48 -18.14 -4.74 -2.51
C ARG A 48 -17.96 -5.43 -3.87
N ILE A 49 -18.30 -4.76 -4.97
CA ILE A 49 -18.10 -5.29 -6.32
C ILE A 49 -16.62 -5.55 -6.59
N LEU A 50 -15.73 -4.61 -6.24
CA LEU A 50 -14.30 -4.76 -6.37
C LEU A 50 -13.78 -5.96 -5.58
N ASN A 51 -14.14 -6.06 -4.30
CA ASN A 51 -13.69 -7.14 -3.44
C ASN A 51 -14.19 -8.52 -3.92
N TYR A 52 -15.42 -8.59 -4.43
CA TYR A 52 -15.95 -9.80 -5.04
C TYR A 52 -15.19 -10.20 -6.32
N GLY A 53 -14.85 -9.20 -7.16
CA GLY A 53 -14.01 -9.42 -8.34
C GLY A 53 -12.62 -9.93 -8.00
N LEU A 54 -11.98 -9.35 -6.98
CA LEU A 54 -10.68 -9.80 -6.48
C LEU A 54 -10.71 -11.24 -5.97
N LEU A 55 -11.76 -11.61 -5.24
CA LEU A 55 -11.93 -12.98 -4.75
C LEU A 55 -12.10 -13.99 -5.91
N LYS A 56 -12.89 -13.63 -6.93
CA LYS A 56 -13.01 -14.44 -8.14
C LYS A 56 -11.68 -14.59 -8.89
N LEU A 57 -10.95 -13.49 -9.05
CA LEU A 57 -9.65 -13.51 -9.72
C LEU A 57 -8.66 -14.43 -8.99
N ALA A 58 -8.61 -14.35 -7.66
CA ALA A 58 -7.78 -15.24 -6.83
C ALA A 58 -8.16 -16.71 -7.03
N SER A 59 -9.46 -17.02 -7.11
CA SER A 59 -9.96 -18.38 -7.39
C SER A 59 -9.55 -18.88 -8.75
N TYR A 60 -9.69 -18.07 -9.81
CA TYR A 60 -9.27 -18.44 -11.16
C TYR A 60 -7.76 -18.62 -11.29
N SER A 61 -6.97 -17.91 -10.51
CA SER A 61 -5.52 -18.03 -10.46
C SER A 61 -5.03 -19.27 -9.68
N GLY A 62 -5.94 -20.10 -9.17
CA GLY A 62 -5.59 -21.27 -8.35
C GLY A 62 -5.06 -20.93 -6.94
N LEU A 63 -5.13 -19.69 -6.53
CA LEU A 63 -4.72 -19.27 -5.20
C LEU A 63 -5.72 -19.76 -4.15
N LYS A 64 -5.28 -20.64 -3.27
CA LYS A 64 -6.08 -21.12 -2.12
C LYS A 64 -6.08 -20.08 -1.00
N VAL A 65 -6.64 -18.89 -1.26
CA VAL A 65 -6.71 -17.80 -0.29
C VAL A 65 -8.13 -17.68 0.25
N LEU A 66 -8.25 -17.66 1.57
CA LEU A 66 -9.55 -17.54 2.24
C LEU A 66 -10.19 -16.17 2.07
N LYS A 67 -9.40 -15.11 1.98
CA LYS A 67 -9.88 -13.72 1.82
C LYS A 67 -8.89 -12.89 1.03
N VAL A 68 -9.35 -12.32 -0.09
CA VAL A 68 -8.64 -11.27 -0.84
C VAL A 68 -9.57 -10.07 -0.94
N SER A 69 -9.06 -8.89 -0.65
CA SER A 69 -9.80 -7.64 -0.72
C SER A 69 -8.88 -6.50 -1.14
N SER A 70 -9.43 -5.33 -1.42
CA SER A 70 -8.65 -4.10 -1.64
C SER A 70 -7.69 -3.80 -0.49
N TYR A 71 -8.06 -4.18 0.73
CA TYR A 71 -7.22 -4.05 1.92
C TYR A 71 -5.98 -4.95 1.88
N THR A 72 -6.07 -6.10 1.21
CA THR A 72 -4.92 -7.00 0.99
C THR A 72 -3.80 -6.30 0.25
N ALA A 73 -4.11 -5.49 -0.78
CA ALA A 73 -3.11 -4.71 -1.51
C ALA A 73 -2.36 -3.72 -0.59
N ARG A 74 -3.10 -3.05 0.30
CA ARG A 74 -2.54 -2.13 1.30
C ARG A 74 -1.60 -2.84 2.27
N HIS A 75 -2.00 -4.00 2.80
CA HIS A 75 -1.15 -4.82 3.67
C HIS A 75 0.09 -5.34 2.94
N THR A 76 -0.08 -5.78 1.70
CA THR A 76 1.04 -6.26 0.88
C THR A 76 2.06 -5.17 0.65
N TRP A 77 1.61 -3.95 0.29
CA TRP A 77 2.50 -2.80 0.11
C TRP A 77 3.30 -2.50 1.39
N ALA A 78 2.64 -2.44 2.55
CA ALA A 78 3.31 -2.17 3.83
C ALA A 78 4.33 -3.25 4.17
N THR A 79 3.98 -4.53 3.96
CA THR A 79 4.87 -5.66 4.22
C THR A 79 6.09 -5.63 3.29
N LEU A 80 5.89 -5.39 1.99
CA LEU A 80 6.98 -5.28 1.02
C LEU A 80 7.87 -4.07 1.32
N ALA A 81 7.29 -2.92 1.68
CA ALA A 81 8.05 -1.74 2.08
C ALA A 81 8.97 -2.06 3.28
N LYS A 82 8.47 -2.80 4.28
CA LYS A 82 9.28 -3.28 5.39
C LYS A 82 10.42 -4.19 4.93
N TYR A 83 10.16 -5.17 4.05
CA TYR A 83 11.20 -6.04 3.50
C TYR A 83 12.25 -5.26 2.67
N CYS A 84 11.83 -4.17 2.03
CA CYS A 84 12.73 -3.22 1.35
C CYS A 84 13.44 -2.29 2.35
N GLN A 85 13.30 -2.48 3.64
CA GLN A 85 13.91 -1.69 4.71
C GLN A 85 13.51 -0.20 4.67
N ILE A 86 12.32 0.12 4.17
CA ILE A 86 11.77 1.47 4.22
C ILE A 86 11.45 1.80 5.69
N PRO A 87 11.84 2.99 6.20
CA PRO A 87 11.53 3.41 7.57
C PRO A 87 10.04 3.36 7.90
N GLU A 88 9.69 2.95 9.12
CA GLU A 88 8.29 2.83 9.55
C GLU A 88 7.53 4.16 9.45
N GLU A 89 8.21 5.28 9.66
CA GLU A 89 7.66 6.63 9.52
C GLU A 89 7.20 6.89 8.07
N MET A 90 8.02 6.52 7.08
CA MET A 90 7.68 6.67 5.67
C MET A 90 6.53 5.73 5.28
N ILE A 91 6.51 4.50 5.82
CA ILE A 91 5.39 3.57 5.62
C ILE A 91 4.12 4.15 6.22
N SER A 92 4.19 4.70 7.42
CA SER A 92 3.07 5.34 8.11
C SER A 92 2.50 6.51 7.32
N GLU A 93 3.37 7.38 6.83
CA GLU A 93 2.98 8.53 6.00
C GLU A 93 2.36 8.07 4.68
N GLY A 94 2.98 7.12 3.98
CA GLY A 94 2.46 6.55 2.73
C GLY A 94 1.11 5.86 2.88
N LEU A 95 0.82 5.30 4.05
CA LEU A 95 -0.48 4.75 4.41
C LEU A 95 -1.49 5.81 4.89
N GLY A 96 -1.04 7.03 5.19
CA GLY A 96 -1.88 8.09 5.73
C GLY A 96 -2.36 7.79 7.16
N HIS A 97 -1.56 7.09 7.96
CA HIS A 97 -1.89 6.81 9.35
C HIS A 97 -1.63 8.05 10.24
N SER A 98 -2.47 8.22 11.25
CA SER A 98 -2.31 9.30 12.23
C SER A 98 -1.22 9.01 13.28
N SER A 99 -0.80 7.75 13.43
CA SER A 99 0.25 7.34 14.36
C SER A 99 1.01 6.12 13.86
N LEU A 100 2.26 5.97 14.32
CA LEU A 100 3.09 4.78 14.06
C LEU A 100 2.53 3.50 14.68
N GLU A 101 1.80 3.62 15.79
CA GLU A 101 1.17 2.48 16.45
C GLU A 101 0.19 1.77 15.52
N VAL A 102 -0.64 2.54 14.79
CA VAL A 102 -1.52 2.00 13.76
C VAL A 102 -0.72 1.27 12.68
N THR A 103 0.42 1.81 12.25
CA THR A 103 1.28 1.18 11.25
C THR A 103 1.82 -0.15 11.73
N ARG A 104 2.26 -0.23 12.97
CA ARG A 104 2.81 -1.46 13.58
C ARG A 104 1.81 -2.62 13.61
N THR A 105 0.52 -2.34 13.70
CA THR A 105 -0.52 -3.39 13.60
C THR A 105 -0.58 -4.05 12.21
N TYR A 106 -0.10 -3.37 11.17
CA TYR A 106 -0.01 -3.88 9.81
C TYR A 106 1.28 -4.65 9.54
N LEU A 107 2.34 -4.32 10.26
CA LEU A 107 3.65 -4.90 10.06
C LEU A 107 3.77 -6.17 10.89
N LYS A 108 4.05 -7.30 10.24
CA LYS A 108 4.40 -8.53 10.96
C LYS A 108 5.69 -8.30 11.77
N SER A 109 5.82 -8.98 12.90
CA SER A 109 7.06 -9.06 13.65
C SER A 109 8.20 -9.54 12.74
N PHE A 110 9.43 -9.12 13.03
CA PHE A 110 10.60 -9.63 12.33
C PHE A 110 10.72 -11.14 12.61
N GLU A 111 10.98 -11.90 11.57
CA GLU A 111 11.34 -13.31 11.72
C GLU A 111 12.75 -13.40 12.33
N GLY A 112 13.02 -14.46 13.13
CA GLY A 112 14.29 -14.56 13.88
C GLY A 112 15.56 -14.45 13.02
N GLY A 113 15.50 -14.87 11.75
CA GLY A 113 16.59 -14.73 10.80
C GLY A 113 16.89 -13.29 10.36
N GLU A 114 15.91 -12.39 10.38
CA GLU A 114 16.09 -10.98 10.01
C GLU A 114 16.85 -10.23 11.11
N MET A 115 16.58 -10.52 12.37
CA MET A 115 17.32 -9.95 13.50
C MET A 115 18.79 -10.37 13.47
N ALA A 116 19.07 -11.64 13.15
CA ALA A 116 20.45 -12.13 13.02
C ALA A 116 21.20 -11.41 11.89
N LYS A 117 20.55 -11.19 10.73
CA LYS A 117 21.12 -10.41 9.61
C LYS A 117 21.38 -8.97 10.03
N ALA A 118 20.45 -8.31 10.69
CA ALA A 118 20.62 -6.94 11.17
C ALA A 118 21.83 -6.83 12.13
N ASN A 119 21.97 -7.76 13.07
CA ASN A 119 23.11 -7.82 13.96
C ASN A 119 24.43 -8.03 13.19
N GLN A 120 24.44 -8.91 12.20
CA GLN A 120 25.64 -9.13 11.37
C GLN A 120 26.00 -7.86 10.59
N MET A 121 25.03 -7.15 10.02
CA MET A 121 25.28 -5.87 9.33
C MET A 121 25.89 -4.82 10.26
N ILE A 122 25.44 -4.74 11.52
CA ILE A 122 26.03 -3.83 12.53
C ILE A 122 27.47 -4.21 12.82
N ILE A 123 27.73 -5.50 12.99
CA ILE A 123 29.08 -6.03 13.24
C ILE A 123 30.00 -5.71 12.05
N ASP A 124 29.55 -6.00 10.84
CA ASP A 124 30.32 -5.73 9.62
C ASP A 124 30.61 -4.24 9.43
N TYR A 125 29.67 -3.36 9.78
CA TYR A 125 29.86 -1.91 9.76
C TYR A 125 30.96 -1.47 10.73
N ILE A 126 30.95 -1.99 11.97
CA ILE A 126 31.94 -1.67 12.98
C ILE A 126 33.34 -2.10 12.54
N TYR A 127 33.47 -3.28 11.95
CA TYR A 127 34.78 -3.84 11.55
C TYR A 127 35.27 -3.32 10.20
N SER A 128 34.38 -2.98 9.25
CA SER A 128 34.76 -2.52 7.92
C SER A 128 35.04 -1.03 7.82
N GLY A 129 34.62 -0.23 8.78
CA GLY A 129 34.72 1.24 8.76
C GLY A 129 33.96 1.89 7.60
N LYS A 130 33.15 1.14 6.86
CA LYS A 130 32.37 1.66 5.72
C LYS A 130 31.09 2.34 6.21
N LYS A 131 30.86 3.58 5.75
CA LYS A 131 29.59 4.29 5.97
C LYS A 131 28.45 3.50 5.32
N THR A 132 27.40 3.23 6.07
CA THR A 132 26.17 2.60 5.55
C THR A 132 25.47 3.53 4.55
N MET A 133 24.64 2.96 3.65
CA MET A 133 23.88 3.72 2.65
C MET A 133 22.97 4.82 3.24
N TRP A 134 22.71 4.81 4.54
CA TRP A 134 21.88 5.78 5.28
C TRP A 134 22.62 7.09 5.67
N SER A 135 23.91 7.23 5.38
CA SER A 135 24.70 8.43 5.70
C SER A 135 24.68 9.51 4.61
N ARG A 136 23.74 9.46 3.68
CA ARG A 136 23.49 10.52 2.70
C ARG A 136 22.11 11.13 2.94
N ALA A 137 22.02 12.00 3.89
CA ALA A 137 21.08 13.10 3.98
C ALA A 137 21.89 14.37 4.15
#